data_00e06b5555e7ce75f1aaeeb6192b769b
#
_entry.id   00e06b5555e7ce75f1aaeeb6192b769b
#
_cell.length_a   1.000
_cell.length_b   1.000
_cell.length_c   1.000
_cell.angle_alpha   90.00
_cell.angle_beta   90.00
_cell.angle_gamma   90.00
#
_symmetry.space_group_name_H-M   'P 1'
#
loop_
_entity.id
_entity.type
_entity.pdbx_description
1 polymer ?
#
loop_
_entity_poly.entity_id
_entity_poly.type
_entity_poly.pdbx_seq_one_letter_code
_entity_poly.pdbx_strand_id
1 'polypeptide(L)'
;MTWCNSMADSIVWMKEGFMNNEQYMKRAIQLALQAEGKTSPNPLVGAVIVKDNKIIGEGFHRQYGQLHAEREAIKDCYSKGNNPQNATIYVTLEPCCHFGKQPPCTHAIVEAGISKVVIGSADPNPLVAGKGIKFLQENNIQVEENFLKDECDAINKIFFHYITTKTPYVAIKYAMTMDGKIATKTMP
;
A
#
# COMPACT_ATOMS: atom_id res chain seq x y z
N MET A 1 -34.39 -0.31 -18.65
CA MET A 1 -33.07 0.10 -19.00
C MET A 1 -32.26 0.10 -17.75
N THR A 2 -31.49 -0.92 -17.57
CA THR A 2 -31.11 -1.57 -16.32
C THR A 2 -29.70 -1.21 -15.93
N TRP A 3 -29.55 -0.30 -14.97
CA TRP A 3 -28.30 -0.03 -14.24
C TRP A 3 -28.49 -0.54 -12.82
N CYS A 4 -28.31 -1.84 -12.61
CA CYS A 4 -28.24 -2.40 -11.26
C CYS A 4 -27.74 -3.85 -11.34
N ASN A 5 -26.43 -4.04 -11.46
CA ASN A 5 -25.83 -5.38 -11.27
C ASN A 5 -24.31 -5.31 -11.05
N SER A 6 -23.81 -4.40 -10.19
CA SER A 6 -22.39 -4.39 -9.85
C SER A 6 -22.07 -4.64 -8.35
N MET A 7 -23.09 -4.77 -7.51
CA MET A 7 -22.89 -5.12 -6.07
C MET A 7 -23.06 -6.60 -5.75
N ALA A 8 -23.66 -7.39 -6.63
CA ALA A 8 -23.85 -8.81 -6.42
C ALA A 8 -22.60 -9.65 -6.71
N ASP A 9 -21.72 -9.16 -7.59
CA ASP A 9 -20.48 -9.89 -7.94
C ASP A 9 -19.39 -9.83 -6.86
N SER A 10 -19.49 -8.88 -5.92
CA SER A 10 -18.54 -8.76 -4.81
C SER A 10 -18.75 -9.77 -3.69
N ILE A 11 -19.88 -10.48 -3.66
CA ILE A 11 -20.24 -11.41 -2.59
C ILE A 11 -19.99 -12.89 -2.97
N VAL A 12 -19.71 -13.18 -4.24
CA VAL A 12 -19.56 -14.56 -4.73
C VAL A 12 -18.20 -15.19 -4.41
N TRP A 13 -17.20 -14.43 -3.92
CA TRP A 13 -15.83 -14.90 -3.71
C TRP A 13 -15.55 -15.49 -2.32
N MET A 14 -16.57 -15.69 -1.48
CA MET A 14 -16.44 -16.35 -0.17
C MET A 14 -16.68 -17.87 -0.22
N LYS A 15 -16.41 -18.54 -1.33
CA LYS A 15 -16.29 -20.00 -1.34
C LYS A 15 -14.81 -20.36 -1.18
N GLU A 16 -14.45 -20.92 -0.05
CA GLU A 16 -13.28 -21.73 0.32
C GLU A 16 -12.25 -21.95 -0.82
N GLY A 17 -11.65 -20.89 -1.33
CA GLY A 17 -10.55 -20.92 -2.26
C GLY A 17 -9.36 -20.21 -1.63
N PHE A 18 -8.21 -20.86 -1.57
CA PHE A 18 -6.96 -20.23 -1.14
C PHE A 18 -6.74 -18.97 -1.97
N MET A 19 -6.56 -17.83 -1.29
CA MET A 19 -6.20 -16.58 -1.95
C MET A 19 -4.86 -16.78 -2.69
N ASN A 20 -4.73 -16.20 -3.87
CA ASN A 20 -3.47 -16.18 -4.61
C ASN A 20 -2.65 -14.92 -4.27
N ASN A 21 -1.41 -14.86 -4.75
CA ASN A 21 -0.50 -13.73 -4.50
C ASN A 21 -1.10 -12.38 -4.91
N GLU A 22 -1.84 -12.36 -6.01
CA GLU A 22 -2.50 -11.16 -6.52
C GLU A 22 -3.59 -10.65 -5.54
N GLN A 23 -4.37 -11.55 -4.97
CA GLN A 23 -5.42 -11.20 -4.01
C GLN A 23 -4.83 -10.65 -2.71
N TYR A 24 -3.67 -11.17 -2.24
CA TYR A 24 -2.98 -10.61 -1.07
C TYR A 24 -2.48 -9.19 -1.32
N MET A 25 -1.87 -8.93 -2.48
CA MET A 25 -1.44 -7.56 -2.82
C MET A 25 -2.64 -6.62 -3.00
N LYS A 26 -3.71 -7.05 -3.65
CA LYS A 26 -4.96 -6.27 -3.76
C LYS A 26 -5.55 -5.97 -2.38
N ARG A 27 -5.45 -6.91 -1.44
CA ARG A 27 -5.85 -6.66 -0.05
C ARG A 27 -4.97 -5.58 0.62
N ALA A 28 -3.66 -5.60 0.41
CA ALA A 28 -2.76 -4.57 0.89
C ALA A 28 -3.11 -3.18 0.31
N ILE A 29 -3.43 -3.11 -0.99
CA ILE A 29 -3.90 -1.87 -1.65
C ILE A 29 -5.21 -1.36 -1.00
N GLN A 30 -6.18 -2.23 -0.76
CA GLN A 30 -7.44 -1.86 -0.10
C GLN A 30 -7.21 -1.31 1.32
N LEU A 31 -6.26 -1.87 2.06
CA LEU A 31 -5.88 -1.38 3.39
C LEU A 31 -5.24 0.01 3.29
N ALA A 32 -4.33 0.22 2.34
CA ALA A 32 -3.69 1.52 2.11
C ALA A 32 -4.70 2.64 1.86
N LEU A 33 -5.71 2.37 1.04
CA LEU A 33 -6.77 3.34 0.68
C LEU A 33 -7.62 3.79 1.87
N GLN A 34 -7.68 3.04 2.98
CA GLN A 34 -8.40 3.47 4.19
C GLN A 34 -7.79 4.70 4.87
N ALA A 35 -6.54 5.02 4.53
CA ALA A 35 -5.83 6.19 5.05
C ALA A 35 -5.84 7.39 4.10
N GLU A 36 -6.61 7.34 3.02
CA GLU A 36 -6.68 8.44 2.06
C GLU A 36 -6.99 9.77 2.74
N GLY A 37 -6.22 10.81 2.40
CA GLY A 37 -6.33 12.14 2.99
C GLY A 37 -5.70 12.33 4.37
N LYS A 38 -5.16 11.28 5.02
CA LYS A 38 -4.65 11.35 6.41
C LYS A 38 -3.12 11.21 6.50
N THR A 39 -2.47 10.69 5.48
CA THR A 39 -1.03 10.34 5.54
C THR A 39 -0.11 11.46 5.07
N SER A 40 -0.63 12.48 4.37
CA SER A 40 0.22 13.54 3.80
C SER A 40 1.19 14.12 4.83
N PRO A 41 2.48 14.31 4.49
CA PRO A 41 3.12 14.14 3.18
C PRO A 41 3.57 12.71 2.85
N ASN A 42 3.30 11.73 3.71
CA ASN A 42 3.69 10.34 3.50
C ASN A 42 2.79 9.65 2.45
N PRO A 43 3.31 8.61 1.76
CA PRO A 43 2.50 7.80 0.85
C PRO A 43 1.46 6.95 1.58
N LEU A 44 0.47 6.50 0.83
CA LEU A 44 -0.46 5.44 1.23
C LEU A 44 0.27 4.10 1.14
N VAL A 45 0.37 3.38 2.26
CA VAL A 45 1.02 2.07 2.30
C VAL A 45 0.14 1.09 3.06
N GLY A 46 0.00 -0.11 2.52
CA GLY A 46 -0.66 -1.25 3.15
C GLY A 46 0.23 -2.47 3.13
N ALA A 47 0.06 -3.33 4.12
CA ALA A 47 0.82 -4.56 4.26
C ALA A 47 -0.05 -5.72 4.75
N VAL A 48 0.21 -6.92 4.23
CA VAL A 48 -0.48 -8.17 4.59
C VAL A 48 0.56 -9.26 4.83
N ILE A 49 0.49 -9.92 5.99
CA ILE A 49 1.37 -11.05 6.33
C ILE A 49 0.60 -12.35 6.11
N VAL A 50 1.19 -13.24 5.32
CA VAL A 50 0.60 -14.51 4.91
C VAL A 50 1.49 -15.68 5.34
N LYS A 51 0.88 -16.69 5.95
CA LYS A 51 1.51 -17.96 6.30
C LYS A 51 0.53 -19.09 6.04
N ASP A 52 1.01 -20.19 5.45
CA ASP A 52 0.17 -21.36 5.12
C ASP A 52 -1.12 -20.98 4.37
N ASN A 53 -0.98 -20.07 3.39
CA ASN A 53 -2.08 -19.50 2.59
C ASN A 53 -3.18 -18.79 3.40
N LYS A 54 -2.88 -18.34 4.62
CA LYS A 54 -3.81 -17.58 5.46
C LYS A 54 -3.20 -16.21 5.80
N ILE A 55 -4.02 -15.19 5.78
CA ILE A 55 -3.65 -13.88 6.30
C ILE A 55 -3.58 -13.98 7.83
N ILE A 56 -2.40 -13.72 8.38
CA ILE A 56 -2.14 -13.78 9.83
C ILE A 56 -1.92 -12.40 10.45
N GLY A 57 -1.73 -11.35 9.64
CA GLY A 57 -1.59 -9.97 10.08
C GLY A 57 -1.85 -8.98 8.96
N GLU A 58 -2.44 -7.85 9.28
CA GLU A 58 -2.79 -6.79 8.34
C GLU A 58 -2.45 -5.43 8.93
N GLY A 59 -1.99 -4.49 8.10
CA GLY A 59 -1.67 -3.16 8.56
C GLY A 59 -1.67 -2.14 7.43
N PHE A 60 -1.82 -0.88 7.79
CA PHE A 60 -1.67 0.25 6.87
C PHE A 60 -1.17 1.48 7.63
N HIS A 61 -0.49 2.37 6.93
CA HIS A 61 -0.07 3.64 7.50
C HIS A 61 -1.28 4.54 7.73
N ARG A 62 -1.73 4.64 8.97
CA ARG A 62 -3.01 5.28 9.32
C ARG A 62 -2.96 6.79 9.20
N GLN A 63 -1.85 7.39 9.62
CA GLN A 63 -1.70 8.84 9.71
C GLN A 63 -0.22 9.22 9.81
N TYR A 64 0.13 10.40 9.30
CA TYR A 64 1.47 10.97 9.44
C TYR A 64 2.00 10.91 10.88
N GLY A 65 3.21 10.38 11.05
CA GLY A 65 3.89 10.26 12.34
C GLY A 65 3.55 8.97 13.12
N GLN A 66 2.55 8.21 12.72
CA GLN A 66 2.22 6.90 13.30
C GLN A 66 3.04 5.77 12.67
N LEU A 67 2.82 4.54 13.14
CA LEU A 67 3.50 3.34 12.63
C LEU A 67 3.29 3.17 11.13
N HIS A 68 4.30 2.65 10.46
CA HIS A 68 4.21 2.26 9.06
C HIS A 68 3.44 0.94 8.92
N ALA A 69 2.96 0.65 7.71
CA ALA A 69 2.08 -0.47 7.40
C ALA A 69 2.66 -1.82 7.83
N GLU A 70 3.96 -2.04 7.60
CA GLU A 70 4.66 -3.28 7.93
C GLU A 70 4.67 -3.51 9.45
N ARG A 71 4.95 -2.46 10.22
CA ARG A 71 4.95 -2.54 11.69
C ARG A 71 3.54 -2.74 12.25
N GLU A 72 2.54 -2.10 11.66
CA GLU A 72 1.12 -2.34 12.02
C GLU A 72 0.73 -3.78 11.71
N ALA A 73 1.12 -4.34 10.56
CA ALA A 73 0.83 -5.72 10.19
C ALA A 73 1.52 -6.73 11.13
N ILE A 74 2.78 -6.49 11.50
CA ILE A 74 3.52 -7.32 12.47
C ILE A 74 2.85 -7.25 13.85
N LYS A 75 2.48 -6.07 14.31
CA LYS A 75 1.76 -5.85 15.57
C LYS A 75 0.41 -6.57 15.58
N ASP A 76 -0.37 -6.45 14.49
CA ASP A 76 -1.65 -7.14 14.33
C ASP A 76 -1.49 -8.66 14.36
N CYS A 77 -0.46 -9.19 13.68
CA CYS A 77 -0.10 -10.61 13.69
C CYS A 77 0.11 -11.12 15.14
N TYR A 78 0.94 -10.44 15.92
CA TYR A 78 1.19 -10.83 17.30
C TYR A 78 -0.06 -10.66 18.19
N SER A 79 -0.85 -9.62 17.98
CA SER A 79 -2.08 -9.37 18.77
C SER A 79 -3.12 -10.47 18.58
N LYS A 80 -3.13 -11.13 17.42
CA LYS A 80 -3.96 -12.29 17.09
C LYS A 80 -3.37 -13.63 17.60
N GLY A 81 -2.25 -13.60 18.31
CA GLY A 81 -1.56 -14.80 18.78
C GLY A 81 -0.79 -15.56 17.70
N ASN A 82 -0.59 -14.95 16.53
CA ASN A 82 0.14 -15.56 15.43
C ASN A 82 1.65 -15.27 15.51
N ASN A 83 2.45 -16.10 14.81
CA ASN A 83 3.89 -15.93 14.69
C ASN A 83 4.28 -15.71 13.21
N PRO A 84 4.84 -14.52 12.86
CA PRO A 84 5.22 -14.18 11.49
C PRO A 84 6.49 -14.88 10.99
N GLN A 85 7.17 -15.66 11.84
CA GLN A 85 8.39 -16.38 11.44
C GLN A 85 8.13 -17.31 10.23
N ASN A 86 9.01 -17.20 9.23
CA ASN A 86 8.90 -17.89 7.93
C ASN A 86 7.65 -17.53 7.10
N ALA A 87 6.97 -16.43 7.42
CA ALA A 87 5.86 -15.92 6.65
C ALA A 87 6.32 -15.12 5.42
N THR A 88 5.38 -14.80 4.53
CA THR A 88 5.53 -13.84 3.44
C THR A 88 4.79 -12.56 3.80
N ILE A 89 5.41 -11.39 3.62
CA ILE A 89 4.73 -10.10 3.70
C ILE A 89 4.57 -9.50 2.30
N TYR A 90 3.35 -9.06 2.00
CA TYR A 90 3.01 -8.27 0.81
C TYR A 90 2.91 -6.82 1.23
N VAL A 91 3.63 -5.92 0.58
CA VAL A 91 3.64 -4.48 0.89
C VAL A 91 3.54 -3.66 -0.40
N THR A 92 2.69 -2.64 -0.39
CA THR A 92 2.41 -1.84 -1.60
C THR A 92 3.56 -0.92 -2.03
N LEU A 93 4.52 -0.64 -1.15
CA LEU A 93 5.68 0.21 -1.40
C LEU A 93 6.93 -0.38 -0.74
N GLU A 94 8.11 -0.12 -1.30
CA GLU A 94 9.41 -0.56 -0.75
C GLU A 94 9.54 -0.19 0.73
N PRO A 95 9.86 -1.16 1.62
CA PRO A 95 10.05 -0.91 3.04
C PRO A 95 11.24 0.03 3.31
N CYS A 96 11.03 1.03 4.15
CA CYS A 96 12.07 1.99 4.49
C CYS A 96 13.23 1.34 5.25
N CYS A 97 14.47 1.78 4.93
CA CYS A 97 15.72 1.32 5.55
C CYS A 97 16.43 2.42 6.35
N HIS A 98 15.87 3.61 6.47
CA HIS A 98 16.46 4.74 7.19
C HIS A 98 15.73 5.02 8.50
N PHE A 99 16.45 5.56 9.47
CA PHE A 99 15.86 6.08 10.69
C PHE A 99 15.18 7.43 10.42
N GLY A 100 13.88 7.47 10.59
CA GLY A 100 13.07 8.68 10.54
C GLY A 100 12.42 8.93 11.89
N LYS A 101 11.13 9.30 11.90
CA LYS A 101 10.32 9.37 13.13
C LYS A 101 10.07 7.98 13.74
N GLN A 102 10.13 6.95 12.91
CA GLN A 102 10.01 5.55 13.30
C GLN A 102 11.29 4.80 12.94
N PRO A 103 11.64 3.72 13.65
CA PRO A 103 12.72 2.85 13.25
C PRO A 103 12.44 2.19 11.89
N PRO A 104 13.48 1.81 11.12
CA PRO A 104 13.31 1.23 9.78
C PRO A 104 12.38 0.02 9.76
N CYS A 105 11.51 -0.07 8.75
CA CYS A 105 10.61 -1.21 8.58
C CYS A 105 11.36 -2.48 8.18
N THR A 106 12.46 -2.35 7.43
CA THR A 106 13.33 -3.49 7.08
C THR A 106 13.85 -4.22 8.31
N HIS A 107 14.25 -3.50 9.36
CA HIS A 107 14.68 -4.11 10.62
C HIS A 107 13.54 -4.88 11.30
N ALA A 108 12.32 -4.30 11.35
CA ALA A 108 11.18 -4.99 11.94
C ALA A 108 10.81 -6.28 11.19
N ILE A 109 10.96 -6.29 9.87
CA ILE A 109 10.73 -7.48 9.03
C ILE A 109 11.75 -8.58 9.37
N VAL A 110 13.06 -8.21 9.49
CA VAL A 110 14.14 -9.15 9.87
C VAL A 110 13.90 -9.70 11.28
N GLU A 111 13.64 -8.81 12.25
CA GLU A 111 13.40 -9.18 13.65
C GLU A 111 12.18 -10.11 13.82
N ALA A 112 11.14 -9.91 12.98
CA ALA A 112 9.95 -10.75 12.97
C ALA A 112 10.19 -12.14 12.32
N GLY A 113 11.37 -12.38 11.73
CA GLY A 113 11.71 -13.65 11.09
C GLY A 113 10.93 -13.93 9.80
N ILE A 114 10.43 -12.89 9.14
CA ILE A 114 9.75 -13.02 7.83
C ILE A 114 10.77 -13.47 6.79
N SER A 115 10.44 -14.48 5.98
CA SER A 115 11.35 -15.10 5.01
C SER A 115 11.23 -14.54 3.59
N LYS A 116 10.08 -13.96 3.25
CA LYS A 116 9.83 -13.39 1.91
C LYS A 116 9.09 -12.07 2.00
N VAL A 117 9.50 -11.11 1.16
CA VAL A 117 8.84 -9.81 0.97
C VAL A 117 8.44 -9.68 -0.49
N VAL A 118 7.17 -9.41 -0.74
CA VAL A 118 6.62 -9.10 -2.08
C VAL A 118 6.29 -7.61 -2.10
N ILE A 119 6.97 -6.86 -2.96
CA ILE A 119 6.91 -5.40 -3.04
C ILE A 119 6.11 -5.00 -4.28
N GLY A 120 5.12 -4.12 -4.09
CA GLY A 120 4.34 -3.54 -5.18
C GLY A 120 5.16 -2.56 -5.99
N SER A 121 5.51 -1.42 -5.42
CA SER A 121 6.27 -0.36 -6.07
C SER A 121 7.60 -0.11 -5.37
N ALA A 122 8.64 0.20 -6.12
CA ALA A 122 9.87 0.76 -5.57
C ALA A 122 9.61 2.19 -5.05
N ASP A 123 10.32 2.62 -4.01
CA ASP A 123 10.25 4.01 -3.56
C ASP A 123 11.00 4.90 -4.57
N PRO A 124 10.36 5.90 -5.19
CA PRO A 124 11.00 6.78 -6.14
C PRO A 124 11.98 7.78 -5.50
N ASN A 125 12.04 7.83 -4.17
CA ASN A 125 12.97 8.71 -3.45
C ASN A 125 14.42 8.20 -3.58
N PRO A 126 15.35 8.95 -4.22
CA PRO A 126 16.74 8.51 -4.40
C PRO A 126 17.48 8.17 -3.09
N LEU A 127 17.00 8.70 -1.97
CA LEU A 127 17.56 8.41 -0.65
C LEU A 127 17.18 7.01 -0.13
N VAL A 128 16.12 6.42 -0.67
CA VAL A 128 15.54 5.13 -0.24
C VAL A 128 15.68 4.07 -1.31
N ALA A 129 15.45 4.43 -2.57
CA ALA A 129 15.35 3.54 -3.72
C ALA A 129 16.37 2.39 -3.73
N GLY A 130 15.91 1.16 -3.65
CA GLY A 130 16.70 -0.07 -3.69
C GLY A 130 17.51 -0.40 -2.42
N LYS A 131 17.61 0.52 -1.45
CA LYS A 131 18.39 0.29 -0.23
C LYS A 131 17.65 -0.65 0.74
N GLY A 132 16.32 -0.55 0.80
CA GLY A 132 15.50 -1.45 1.58
C GLY A 132 15.59 -2.87 1.05
N ILE A 133 15.48 -3.04 -0.26
CA ILE A 133 15.59 -4.31 -0.97
C ILE A 133 16.95 -4.96 -0.71
N LYS A 134 18.05 -4.20 -0.91
CA LYS A 134 19.40 -4.67 -0.67
C LYS A 134 19.59 -5.13 0.77
N PHE A 135 19.14 -4.34 1.75
CA PHE A 135 19.22 -4.70 3.17
C PHE A 135 18.49 -6.01 3.48
N LEU A 136 17.28 -6.22 2.93
CA LEU A 136 16.52 -7.45 3.12
C LEU A 136 17.25 -8.66 2.52
N GLN A 137 17.79 -8.53 1.30
CA GLN A 137 18.55 -9.58 0.63
C GLN A 137 19.83 -9.95 1.39
N GLU A 138 20.56 -8.96 1.91
CA GLU A 138 21.75 -9.17 2.76
C GLU A 138 21.44 -9.91 4.06
N ASN A 139 20.18 -9.85 4.52
CA ASN A 139 19.69 -10.60 5.68
C ASN A 139 18.96 -11.91 5.30
N ASN A 140 19.24 -12.46 4.11
CA ASN A 140 18.70 -13.73 3.58
C ASN A 140 17.17 -13.75 3.45
N ILE A 141 16.53 -12.60 3.25
CA ILE A 141 15.10 -12.50 2.95
C ILE A 141 14.92 -12.52 1.43
N GLN A 142 14.06 -13.40 0.95
CA GLN A 142 13.69 -13.42 -0.47
C GLN A 142 12.86 -12.19 -0.80
N VAL A 143 13.23 -11.45 -1.85
CA VAL A 143 12.50 -10.25 -2.30
C VAL A 143 11.98 -10.47 -3.72
N GLU A 144 10.70 -10.20 -3.91
CA GLU A 144 10.02 -10.14 -5.20
C GLU A 144 9.53 -8.71 -5.42
N GLU A 145 9.91 -8.09 -6.54
CA GLU A 145 9.69 -6.67 -6.81
C GLU A 145 8.69 -6.45 -7.93
N ASN A 146 8.10 -5.25 -7.96
CA ASN A 146 7.20 -4.79 -9.03
C ASN A 146 5.93 -5.65 -9.19
N PHE A 147 5.45 -6.25 -8.11
CA PHE A 147 4.26 -7.08 -8.12
C PHE A 147 2.99 -6.22 -8.09
N LEU A 148 2.18 -6.25 -9.15
CA LEU A 148 1.05 -5.32 -9.39
C LEU A 148 1.48 -3.84 -9.31
N LYS A 149 2.64 -3.53 -9.88
CA LYS A 149 3.27 -2.21 -9.79
C LYS A 149 2.32 -1.08 -10.20
N ASP A 150 1.64 -1.20 -11.33
CA ASP A 150 0.77 -0.14 -11.85
C ASP A 150 -0.40 0.17 -10.92
N GLU A 151 -0.95 -0.85 -10.27
CA GLU A 151 -2.02 -0.70 -9.27
C GLU A 151 -1.49 -0.04 -7.99
N CYS A 152 -0.29 -0.42 -7.55
CA CYS A 152 0.37 0.19 -6.38
C CYS A 152 0.80 1.65 -6.65
N ASP A 153 1.30 1.96 -7.85
CA ASP A 153 1.63 3.33 -8.26
C ASP A 153 0.38 4.21 -8.31
N ALA A 154 -0.75 3.65 -8.77
CA ALA A 154 -1.99 4.38 -8.95
C ALA A 154 -2.53 5.01 -7.66
N ILE A 155 -2.32 4.38 -6.50
CA ILE A 155 -2.76 4.92 -5.21
C ILE A 155 -1.86 6.04 -4.68
N ASN A 156 -0.65 6.21 -5.24
CA ASN A 156 0.36 7.15 -4.77
C ASN A 156 0.79 8.20 -5.81
N LYS A 157 -0.03 8.50 -6.82
CA LYS A 157 0.28 9.42 -7.94
C LYS A 157 0.80 10.78 -7.46
N ILE A 158 0.16 11.37 -6.44
CA ILE A 158 0.52 12.69 -5.90
C ILE A 158 1.89 12.62 -5.22
N PHE A 159 2.11 11.59 -4.41
CA PHE A 159 3.39 11.37 -3.72
C PHE A 159 4.52 11.16 -4.73
N PHE A 160 4.35 10.28 -5.70
CA PHE A 160 5.35 9.97 -6.72
C PHE A 160 5.67 11.19 -7.56
N HIS A 161 4.65 11.96 -8.00
CA HIS A 161 4.87 13.21 -8.72
C HIS A 161 5.74 14.16 -7.91
N TYR A 162 5.38 14.43 -6.66
CA TYR A 162 6.13 15.39 -5.83
C TYR A 162 7.56 14.93 -5.53
N ILE A 163 7.76 13.64 -5.20
CA ILE A 163 9.10 13.13 -4.89
C ILE A 163 10.03 13.20 -6.09
N THR A 164 9.53 12.95 -7.29
CA THR A 164 10.34 12.96 -8.53
C THR A 164 10.55 14.34 -9.10
N THR A 165 9.53 15.21 -9.09
CA THR A 165 9.57 16.52 -9.77
C THR A 165 9.83 17.69 -8.84
N LYS A 166 9.54 17.56 -7.55
CA LYS A 166 9.53 18.63 -6.54
C LYS A 166 8.56 19.77 -6.86
N THR A 167 7.58 19.49 -7.73
CA THR A 167 6.51 20.44 -8.08
C THR A 167 5.16 19.94 -7.52
N PRO A 168 4.20 20.84 -7.23
CA PRO A 168 2.89 20.42 -6.77
C PRO A 168 2.15 19.66 -7.88
N TYR A 169 1.39 18.61 -7.49
CA TYR A 169 0.45 17.96 -8.37
C TYR A 169 -0.81 18.83 -8.50
N VAL A 170 -1.12 19.29 -9.70
CA VAL A 170 -2.27 20.15 -9.97
C VAL A 170 -3.39 19.34 -10.59
N ALA A 171 -4.56 19.34 -9.96
CA ALA A 171 -5.78 18.76 -10.49
C ALA A 171 -6.85 19.85 -10.62
N ILE A 172 -7.49 19.95 -11.79
CA ILE A 172 -8.57 20.89 -12.05
C ILE A 172 -9.86 20.09 -12.20
N LYS A 173 -10.85 20.40 -11.37
CA LYS A 173 -12.24 19.89 -11.51
C LYS A 173 -13.14 21.06 -11.83
N TYR A 174 -13.88 20.96 -12.93
CA TYR A 174 -14.87 21.95 -13.30
C TYR A 174 -16.16 21.25 -13.75
N ALA A 175 -17.29 21.94 -13.56
CA ALA A 175 -18.57 21.56 -14.12
C ALA A 175 -18.94 22.62 -15.16
N MET A 176 -19.32 22.17 -16.35
CA MET A 176 -19.75 23.05 -17.44
C MET A 176 -20.89 22.41 -18.22
N THR A 177 -21.65 23.25 -18.93
CA THR A 177 -22.63 22.82 -19.92
C THR A 177 -21.94 22.30 -21.18
N MET A 178 -22.66 21.63 -22.10
CA MET A 178 -22.11 21.12 -23.36
C MET A 178 -21.51 22.23 -24.24
N ASP A 179 -22.01 23.47 -24.10
CA ASP A 179 -21.47 24.66 -24.79
C ASP A 179 -20.36 25.39 -24.03
N GLY A 180 -19.78 24.73 -22.98
CA GLY A 180 -18.60 25.21 -22.28
C GLY A 180 -18.86 26.31 -21.24
N LYS A 181 -20.09 26.58 -20.84
CA LYS A 181 -20.41 27.62 -19.85
C LYS A 181 -20.44 27.06 -18.45
N ILE A 182 -19.90 27.82 -17.49
CA ILE A 182 -19.83 27.45 -16.08
C ILE A 182 -20.95 28.08 -15.22
N ALA A 183 -21.66 29.07 -15.78
CA ALA A 183 -22.78 29.74 -15.12
C ALA A 183 -23.76 30.33 -16.13
N THR A 184 -24.97 30.65 -15.70
CA THR A 184 -25.92 31.46 -16.48
C THR A 184 -25.60 32.94 -16.36
N LYS A 185 -26.03 33.75 -17.34
CA LYS A 185 -25.85 35.21 -17.32
C LYS A 185 -26.59 35.90 -16.15
N THR A 186 -27.61 35.23 -15.60
CA THR A 186 -28.43 35.69 -14.49
C THR A 186 -28.10 34.83 -13.28
N MET A 187 -27.07 35.22 -12.51
CA MET A 187 -27.02 34.83 -11.12
C MET A 187 -27.68 35.89 -10.26
N PRO A 188 -28.54 35.52 -9.29
CA PRO A 188 -29.06 36.46 -8.32
C PRO A 188 -27.93 37.05 -7.45
#